data_39825db0a12af72cf8abc25fa88d15c8
#
_entry.id   39825db0a12af72cf8abc25fa88d15c8
#
_cell.length_a   1.000
_cell.length_b   1.000
_cell.length_c   1.000
_cell.angle_alpha   90.00
_cell.angle_beta   90.00
_cell.angle_gamma   90.00
#
_symmetry.space_group_name_H-M   'P 1'
#
loop_
_entity.id
_entity.type
_entity.pdbx_description
1 polymer ?
#
loop_
_entity_poly.entity_id
_entity_poly.type
_entity_poly.pdbx_seq_one_letter_code
_entity_poly.pdbx_strand_id
1 'polypeptide(L)'
;VPIEEIQAFMTDRSAHSLQQLLQEQIENLDREMAHLKAVRETLAHHHQNMTTLLTMDLSAINILEKKERCLVTVGISRDTSFDRQVEMITAETKKYQLRRLHDASYGTMIAVESLQKGDFGDYSRLFIEIPFPIMKTGLHIQPQGTYVQAFYRDSGENAMLCYQRIFEYVKAHGLTLSGFSYEVILNENVMDRAEDALVQIEIPIKRTKEAGSRLRKEETNDCTDSR
;
A
#
# COMPACT_ATOMS: atom_id res chain seq x y z
N VAL A 1 16.79 10.41 37.84
CA VAL A 1 16.57 9.56 39.04
C VAL A 1 15.45 10.19 39.84
N PRO A 2 14.35 9.50 40.13
CA PRO A 2 13.28 9.99 41.00
C PRO A 2 13.81 10.33 42.42
N ILE A 3 13.19 11.32 43.03
CA ILE A 3 13.61 11.80 44.38
C ILE A 3 13.48 10.68 45.43
N GLU A 4 12.48 9.84 45.29
CA GLU A 4 12.20 8.70 46.16
C GLU A 4 13.36 7.66 46.17
N GLU A 5 13.93 7.39 45.00
CA GLU A 5 15.08 6.48 44.86
C GLU A 5 16.34 7.06 45.48
N ILE A 6 16.55 8.38 45.35
CA ILE A 6 17.65 9.08 46.01
C ILE A 6 17.47 9.02 47.55
N GLN A 7 16.27 9.22 48.06
CA GLN A 7 15.95 9.12 49.47
C GLN A 7 16.17 7.70 50.02
N ALA A 8 15.75 6.66 49.30
CA ALA A 8 15.98 5.26 49.64
C ALA A 8 17.48 4.96 49.75
N PHE A 9 18.28 5.38 48.76
CA PHE A 9 19.74 5.24 48.83
C PHE A 9 20.37 5.99 49.99
N MET A 10 19.87 7.18 50.32
CA MET A 10 20.38 7.97 51.47
C MET A 10 20.14 7.29 52.79
N THR A 11 19.17 6.39 52.91
CA THR A 11 18.84 5.63 54.13
C THR A 11 19.75 4.41 54.30
N ASP A 12 20.17 3.75 53.21
CA ASP A 12 21.11 2.62 53.21
C ASP A 12 22.27 2.89 52.23
N ARG A 13 23.29 3.60 52.72
CA ARG A 13 24.49 3.96 51.97
C ARG A 13 25.48 2.82 51.95
N SER A 14 25.28 1.87 51.07
CA SER A 14 26.23 0.79 50.82
C SER A 14 26.69 0.78 49.34
N ALA A 15 27.85 0.17 49.07
CA ALA A 15 28.29 -0.02 47.69
C ALA A 15 27.31 -0.89 46.90
N HIS A 16 26.62 -1.80 47.58
CA HIS A 16 25.64 -2.68 46.96
C HIS A 16 24.37 -1.93 46.55
N SER A 17 23.81 -1.09 47.43
CA SER A 17 22.63 -0.27 47.12
C SER A 17 22.91 0.75 46.00
N LEU A 18 24.14 1.31 45.96
CA LEU A 18 24.55 2.17 44.85
C LEU A 18 24.64 1.41 43.51
N GLN A 19 25.22 0.22 43.52
CA GLN A 19 25.32 -0.64 42.35
C GLN A 19 23.93 -0.98 41.80
N GLN A 20 23.02 -1.34 42.70
CA GLN A 20 21.63 -1.67 42.31
C GLN A 20 20.89 -0.47 41.69
N LEU A 21 20.99 0.70 42.33
CA LEU A 21 20.42 1.94 41.80
C LEU A 21 20.98 2.28 40.41
N LEU A 22 22.30 2.18 40.23
CA LEU A 22 22.92 2.44 38.93
C LEU A 22 22.47 1.44 37.85
N GLN A 23 22.34 0.17 38.21
CA GLN A 23 21.85 -0.87 37.32
C GLN A 23 20.40 -0.57 36.85
N GLU A 24 19.51 -0.23 37.78
CA GLU A 24 18.12 0.12 37.49
C GLU A 24 18.03 1.35 36.57
N GLN A 25 18.89 2.37 36.81
CA GLN A 25 18.93 3.56 35.96
C GLN A 25 19.45 3.25 34.55
N ILE A 26 20.44 2.38 34.40
CA ILE A 26 20.95 1.93 33.12
C ILE A 26 19.81 1.21 32.34
N GLU A 27 19.10 0.30 32.99
CA GLU A 27 18.00 -0.44 32.36
C GLU A 27 16.82 0.49 31.95
N ASN A 28 16.56 1.54 32.75
CA ASN A 28 15.56 2.55 32.40
C ASN A 28 15.99 3.35 31.18
N LEU A 29 17.25 3.80 31.12
CA LEU A 29 17.80 4.52 29.98
C LEU A 29 17.81 3.67 28.72
N ASP A 30 18.16 2.39 28.81
CA ASP A 30 18.14 1.47 27.67
C ASP A 30 16.72 1.31 27.10
N ARG A 31 15.70 1.22 27.98
CA ARG A 31 14.29 1.17 27.56
C ARG A 31 13.85 2.46 26.88
N GLU A 32 14.25 3.62 27.42
CA GLU A 32 13.94 4.92 26.83
C GLU A 32 14.64 5.10 25.48
N MET A 33 15.90 4.72 25.38
CA MET A 33 16.65 4.73 24.11
C MET A 33 16.00 3.83 23.06
N ALA A 34 15.57 2.63 23.43
CA ALA A 34 14.85 1.73 22.51
C ALA A 34 13.53 2.33 22.03
N HIS A 35 12.77 2.96 22.93
CA HIS A 35 11.54 3.66 22.59
C HIS A 35 11.80 4.83 21.63
N LEU A 36 12.75 5.71 21.95
CA LEU A 36 13.10 6.86 21.11
C LEU A 36 13.61 6.43 19.72
N LYS A 37 14.36 5.32 19.66
CA LYS A 37 14.81 4.74 18.40
C LYS A 37 13.62 4.31 17.54
N ALA A 38 12.63 3.63 18.11
CA ALA A 38 11.42 3.21 17.39
C ALA A 38 10.60 4.43 16.90
N VAL A 39 10.43 5.46 17.72
CA VAL A 39 9.77 6.71 17.33
C VAL A 39 10.51 7.39 16.18
N ARG A 40 11.84 7.48 16.26
CA ARG A 40 12.67 8.06 15.20
C ARG A 40 12.52 7.29 13.88
N GLU A 41 12.50 5.96 13.93
CA GLU A 41 12.31 5.13 12.73
C GLU A 41 10.95 5.38 12.09
N THR A 42 9.88 5.49 12.88
CA THR A 42 8.54 5.85 12.40
C THR A 42 8.53 7.22 11.74
N LEU A 43 9.10 8.23 12.40
CA LEU A 43 9.18 9.59 11.84
C LEU A 43 10.01 9.65 10.56
N ALA A 44 11.12 8.92 10.50
CA ALA A 44 11.96 8.83 9.30
C ALA A 44 11.20 8.20 8.12
N HIS A 45 10.39 7.17 8.39
CA HIS A 45 9.54 6.55 7.38
C HIS A 45 8.48 7.53 6.85
N HIS A 46 7.77 8.24 7.75
CA HIS A 46 6.80 9.27 7.33
C HIS A 46 7.45 10.39 6.53
N HIS A 47 8.61 10.88 6.96
CA HIS A 47 9.37 11.90 6.23
C HIS A 47 9.75 11.42 4.83
N GLN A 48 10.23 10.19 4.69
CA GLN A 48 10.57 9.60 3.38
C GLN A 48 9.34 9.48 2.49
N ASN A 49 8.19 9.05 3.03
CA ASN A 49 6.94 8.97 2.30
C ASN A 49 6.50 10.35 1.79
N MET A 50 6.55 11.38 2.64
CA MET A 50 6.21 12.75 2.24
C MET A 50 7.16 13.29 1.17
N THR A 51 8.46 13.02 1.28
CA THR A 51 9.43 13.41 0.24
C THR A 51 9.08 12.75 -1.10
N THR A 52 8.75 11.47 -1.10
CA THR A 52 8.31 10.74 -2.29
C THR A 52 7.05 11.35 -2.90
N LEU A 53 6.05 11.67 -2.08
CA LEU A 53 4.80 12.30 -2.54
C LEU A 53 5.03 13.68 -3.17
N LEU A 54 5.90 14.50 -2.58
CA LEU A 54 6.20 15.85 -3.07
C LEU A 54 6.98 15.86 -4.38
N THR A 55 7.75 14.81 -4.66
CA THR A 55 8.60 14.69 -5.86
C THR A 55 8.02 13.75 -6.92
N MET A 56 6.80 13.23 -6.69
CA MET A 56 6.17 12.25 -7.58
C MET A 56 5.82 12.85 -8.93
N ASP A 57 6.24 12.18 -9.99
CA ASP A 57 5.79 12.51 -11.35
C ASP A 57 4.43 11.85 -11.63
N LEU A 58 3.37 12.64 -11.61
CA LEU A 58 2.02 12.18 -11.89
C LEU A 58 1.80 11.78 -13.35
N SER A 59 2.71 12.16 -14.25
CA SER A 59 2.65 11.77 -15.66
C SER A 59 3.24 10.39 -15.92
N ALA A 60 4.05 9.88 -15.02
CA ALA A 60 4.73 8.60 -15.19
C ALA A 60 3.77 7.41 -15.15
N ILE A 61 4.03 6.44 -16.02
CA ILE A 61 3.45 5.11 -15.96
C ILE A 61 4.59 4.13 -15.69
N ASN A 62 4.50 3.41 -14.59
CA ASN A 62 5.52 2.48 -14.14
C ASN A 62 5.07 1.04 -14.34
N ILE A 63 6.02 0.15 -14.63
CA ILE A 63 5.82 -1.29 -14.60
C ILE A 63 6.61 -1.84 -13.42
N LEU A 64 5.97 -2.59 -12.56
CA LEU A 64 6.59 -3.13 -11.34
C LEU A 64 6.14 -4.55 -11.03
N GLU A 65 7.01 -5.31 -10.40
CA GLU A 65 6.69 -6.64 -9.89
C GLU A 65 6.19 -6.53 -8.45
N LYS A 66 5.06 -7.20 -8.17
CA LYS A 66 4.46 -7.25 -6.84
C LYS A 66 4.38 -8.66 -6.32
N LYS A 67 4.58 -8.81 -5.01
CA LYS A 67 4.30 -10.04 -4.28
C LYS A 67 2.80 -10.18 -4.03
N GLU A 68 2.36 -11.39 -3.79
CA GLU A 68 1.00 -11.67 -3.33
C GLU A 68 0.70 -10.88 -2.05
N ARG A 69 -0.48 -10.26 -1.99
CA ARG A 69 -0.99 -9.55 -0.80
C ARG A 69 -2.38 -10.05 -0.45
N CYS A 70 -2.66 -10.10 0.86
CA CYS A 70 -3.96 -10.48 1.39
C CYS A 70 -4.75 -9.23 1.76
N LEU A 71 -5.98 -9.13 1.26
CA LEU A 71 -6.86 -8.00 1.47
C LEU A 71 -8.16 -8.44 2.14
N VAL A 72 -8.57 -7.76 3.19
CA VAL A 72 -9.95 -7.79 3.65
C VAL A 72 -10.78 -6.95 2.72
N THR A 73 -11.85 -7.47 2.17
CA THR A 73 -12.71 -6.73 1.24
C THR A 73 -14.16 -6.75 1.65
N VAL A 74 -14.87 -5.65 1.37
CA VAL A 74 -16.33 -5.57 1.45
C VAL A 74 -16.89 -5.10 0.12
N GLY A 75 -17.99 -5.71 -0.32
CA GLY A 75 -18.72 -5.25 -1.51
C GLY A 75 -19.40 -3.92 -1.25
N ILE A 76 -19.27 -2.99 -2.18
CA ILE A 76 -19.97 -1.69 -2.15
C ILE A 76 -20.70 -1.47 -3.47
N SER A 77 -21.62 -0.52 -3.49
CA SER A 77 -22.31 -0.03 -4.67
C SER A 77 -22.29 1.50 -4.68
N ARG A 78 -22.64 2.10 -5.80
CA ARG A 78 -22.73 3.56 -5.94
C ARG A 78 -23.67 4.21 -4.91
N ASP A 79 -24.70 3.48 -4.45
CA ASP A 79 -25.69 3.97 -3.48
C ASP A 79 -25.24 3.78 -2.03
N THR A 80 -24.08 3.14 -1.80
CA THR A 80 -23.58 2.91 -0.45
C THR A 80 -22.97 4.20 0.09
N SER A 81 -23.57 4.80 1.12
CA SER A 81 -23.04 6.01 1.76
C SER A 81 -21.67 5.77 2.38
N PHE A 82 -20.87 6.83 2.49
CA PHE A 82 -19.53 6.75 3.08
C PHE A 82 -19.55 6.17 4.50
N ASP A 83 -20.45 6.63 5.35
CA ASP A 83 -20.60 6.12 6.73
C ASP A 83 -20.87 4.61 6.74
N ARG A 84 -21.73 4.15 5.83
CA ARG A 84 -22.03 2.73 5.68
C ARG A 84 -20.82 1.93 5.20
N GLN A 85 -20.02 2.48 4.30
CA GLN A 85 -18.78 1.87 3.84
C GLN A 85 -17.78 1.68 5.00
N VAL A 86 -17.61 2.73 5.83
CA VAL A 86 -16.75 2.69 7.02
C VAL A 86 -17.24 1.65 8.03
N GLU A 87 -18.55 1.58 8.29
CA GLU A 87 -19.13 0.56 9.18
C GLU A 87 -18.83 -0.85 8.67
N MET A 88 -19.09 -1.11 7.39
CA MET A 88 -18.92 -2.42 6.77
C MET A 88 -17.46 -2.90 6.83
N ILE A 89 -16.52 -2.06 6.43
CA ILE A 89 -15.10 -2.44 6.42
C ILE A 89 -14.58 -2.61 7.86
N THR A 90 -15.03 -1.79 8.80
CA THR A 90 -14.68 -1.90 10.22
C THR A 90 -15.23 -3.19 10.83
N ALA A 91 -16.48 -3.56 10.51
CA ALA A 91 -17.06 -4.82 10.97
C ALA A 91 -16.33 -6.05 10.40
N GLU A 92 -15.93 -5.98 9.13
CA GLU A 92 -15.20 -7.06 8.48
C GLU A 92 -13.79 -7.22 9.07
N THR A 93 -13.05 -6.13 9.28
CA THR A 93 -11.71 -6.16 9.86
C THR A 93 -11.66 -6.69 11.29
N LYS A 94 -12.73 -6.47 12.08
CA LYS A 94 -12.83 -7.03 13.44
C LYS A 94 -12.79 -8.56 13.45
N LYS A 95 -13.30 -9.23 12.42
CA LYS A 95 -13.25 -10.70 12.30
C LYS A 95 -11.81 -11.23 12.28
N TYR A 96 -10.87 -10.42 11.78
CA TYR A 96 -9.46 -10.78 11.65
C TYR A 96 -8.61 -10.27 12.82
N GLN A 97 -9.22 -9.72 13.88
CA GLN A 97 -8.54 -9.19 15.09
C GLN A 97 -7.44 -8.17 14.79
N LEU A 98 -7.61 -7.37 13.75
CA LEU A 98 -6.66 -6.32 13.38
C LEU A 98 -6.73 -5.19 14.41
N ARG A 99 -5.73 -5.14 15.31
CA ARG A 99 -5.70 -4.19 16.44
C ARG A 99 -5.23 -2.79 16.08
N ARG A 100 -4.58 -2.61 14.91
CA ARG A 100 -4.00 -1.33 14.47
C ARG A 100 -4.39 -1.04 13.02
N LEU A 101 -5.57 -0.41 12.86
CA LEU A 101 -6.06 -0.04 11.53
C LEU A 101 -5.45 1.28 11.00
N HIS A 102 -4.90 2.12 11.88
CA HIS A 102 -4.33 3.41 11.51
C HIS A 102 -3.05 3.33 10.67
N ASP A 103 -2.38 2.16 10.65
CA ASP A 103 -1.21 1.91 9.79
C ASP A 103 -1.57 1.07 8.54
N ALA A 104 -2.85 0.71 8.37
CA ALA A 104 -3.29 -0.14 7.28
C ALA A 104 -3.59 0.71 6.03
N SER A 105 -3.02 0.32 4.89
CA SER A 105 -3.40 0.88 3.60
C SER A 105 -4.81 0.38 3.25
N TYR A 106 -5.70 1.30 2.93
CA TYR A 106 -7.02 0.98 2.42
C TYR A 106 -7.26 1.67 1.07
N GLY A 107 -8.21 1.14 0.33
CA GLY A 107 -8.52 1.63 -0.99
C GLY A 107 -9.77 1.02 -1.56
N THR A 108 -9.96 1.28 -2.84
CA THR A 108 -11.10 0.83 -3.62
C THR A 108 -10.67 -0.06 -4.77
N MET A 109 -11.60 -0.86 -5.28
CA MET A 109 -11.37 -1.75 -6.42
C MET A 109 -12.43 -1.54 -7.49
N ILE A 110 -11.96 -1.46 -8.75
CA ILE A 110 -12.82 -1.46 -9.94
C ILE A 110 -12.45 -2.68 -10.78
N ALA A 111 -13.45 -3.42 -11.27
CA ALA A 111 -13.21 -4.52 -12.19
C ALA A 111 -12.66 -3.99 -13.53
N VAL A 112 -11.65 -4.66 -14.08
CA VAL A 112 -11.08 -4.27 -15.40
C VAL A 112 -12.15 -4.31 -16.50
N GLU A 113 -13.12 -5.23 -16.39
CA GLU A 113 -14.24 -5.32 -17.32
C GLU A 113 -15.13 -4.06 -17.32
N SER A 114 -15.31 -3.41 -16.16
CA SER A 114 -16.04 -2.15 -16.03
C SER A 114 -15.25 -1.00 -16.65
N LEU A 115 -13.96 -0.93 -16.37
CA LEU A 115 -13.06 0.06 -16.97
C LEU A 115 -13.04 -0.04 -18.51
N GLN A 116 -13.02 -1.26 -19.06
CA GLN A 116 -13.05 -1.50 -20.50
C GLN A 116 -14.37 -1.06 -21.17
N LYS A 117 -15.47 -1.01 -20.40
CA LYS A 117 -16.76 -0.46 -20.84
C LYS A 117 -16.86 1.05 -20.68
N GLY A 118 -15.80 1.69 -20.17
CA GLY A 118 -15.76 3.14 -19.91
C GLY A 118 -16.41 3.55 -18.59
N ASP A 119 -16.67 2.60 -17.70
CA ASP A 119 -17.22 2.88 -16.39
C ASP A 119 -16.12 3.00 -15.33
N PHE A 120 -15.57 4.19 -15.20
CA PHE A 120 -14.47 4.51 -14.29
C PHE A 120 -14.92 4.80 -12.85
N GLY A 121 -16.23 4.79 -12.58
CA GLY A 121 -16.79 5.01 -11.25
C GLY A 121 -17.47 3.76 -10.67
N ASP A 122 -17.30 2.58 -11.28
CA ASP A 122 -17.88 1.32 -10.83
C ASP A 122 -17.05 0.69 -9.70
N TYR A 123 -16.92 1.41 -8.60
CA TYR A 123 -16.26 0.92 -7.39
C TYR A 123 -17.10 -0.23 -6.79
N SER A 124 -16.59 -1.44 -6.95
CA SER A 124 -17.29 -2.65 -6.53
C SER A 124 -16.90 -3.15 -5.14
N ARG A 125 -15.74 -2.74 -4.64
CA ARG A 125 -15.21 -3.17 -3.34
C ARG A 125 -14.37 -2.08 -2.67
N LEU A 126 -14.44 -2.05 -1.33
CA LEU A 126 -13.40 -1.47 -0.49
C LEU A 126 -12.45 -2.58 -0.04
N PHE A 127 -11.20 -2.24 0.22
CA PHE A 127 -10.24 -3.15 0.80
C PHE A 127 -9.38 -2.51 1.89
N ILE A 128 -8.87 -3.36 2.78
CA ILE A 128 -7.78 -3.03 3.71
C ILE A 128 -6.69 -4.09 3.53
N GLU A 129 -5.45 -3.66 3.37
CA GLU A 129 -4.30 -4.54 3.30
C GLU A 129 -3.96 -5.10 4.68
N ILE A 130 -3.74 -6.41 4.75
CA ILE A 130 -3.29 -7.08 5.96
C ILE A 130 -1.78 -7.25 5.89
N PRO A 131 -1.01 -6.69 6.86
CA PRO A 131 0.46 -6.76 6.83
C PRO A 131 1.03 -8.17 7.04
N PHE A 132 0.19 -9.12 7.52
CA PHE A 132 0.60 -10.52 7.73
C PHE A 132 -0.46 -11.48 7.23
N PRO A 133 -0.08 -12.64 6.65
CA PRO A 133 -1.03 -13.68 6.27
C PRO A 133 -1.57 -14.38 7.53
N ILE A 134 -2.72 -13.93 8.06
CA ILE A 134 -3.30 -14.51 9.28
C ILE A 134 -4.08 -15.79 8.97
N MET A 135 -4.95 -15.76 7.99
CA MET A 135 -5.67 -16.91 7.43
C MET A 135 -6.14 -16.54 6.03
N LYS A 136 -6.03 -17.45 5.06
CA LYS A 136 -6.43 -17.17 3.67
C LYS A 136 -7.94 -17.29 3.41
N THR A 137 -8.71 -17.83 4.35
CA THR A 137 -10.15 -18.06 4.16
C THR A 137 -10.92 -16.76 4.27
N GLY A 138 -11.67 -16.42 3.22
CA GLY A 138 -12.48 -15.20 3.16
C GLY A 138 -11.73 -13.93 2.77
N LEU A 139 -10.42 -14.00 2.52
CA LEU A 139 -9.63 -12.87 2.06
C LEU A 139 -9.62 -12.80 0.53
N HIS A 140 -9.56 -11.58 0.00
CA HIS A 140 -9.22 -11.35 -1.39
C HIS A 140 -7.70 -11.42 -1.56
N ILE A 141 -7.24 -12.21 -2.51
CA ILE A 141 -5.81 -12.31 -2.83
C ILE A 141 -5.52 -11.38 -4.00
N GLN A 142 -4.74 -10.34 -3.75
CA GLN A 142 -4.11 -9.57 -4.82
C GLN A 142 -2.93 -10.39 -5.35
N PRO A 143 -2.98 -10.85 -6.61
CA PRO A 143 -2.04 -11.86 -7.10
C PRO A 143 -0.61 -11.31 -7.20
N GLN A 144 0.36 -12.19 -7.01
CA GLN A 144 1.74 -11.89 -7.41
C GLN A 144 1.82 -11.71 -8.93
N GLY A 145 2.63 -10.76 -9.39
CA GLY A 145 2.89 -10.57 -10.82
C GLY A 145 3.29 -9.15 -11.17
N THR A 146 3.27 -8.90 -12.47
CA THR A 146 3.59 -7.60 -13.05
C THR A 146 2.36 -6.70 -13.03
N TYR A 147 2.55 -5.45 -12.64
CA TYR A 147 1.51 -4.43 -12.55
C TYR A 147 1.89 -3.19 -13.33
N VAL A 148 0.93 -2.55 -13.96
CA VAL A 148 1.03 -1.16 -14.36
C VAL A 148 0.62 -0.29 -13.19
N GLN A 149 1.40 0.76 -12.91
CA GLN A 149 1.15 1.74 -11.87
C GLN A 149 1.09 3.12 -12.48
N ALA A 150 0.10 3.91 -12.10
CA ALA A 150 -0.05 5.30 -12.48
C ALA A 150 -0.59 6.12 -11.30
N PHE A 151 -0.52 7.43 -11.42
CA PHE A 151 -0.94 8.35 -10.36
C PHE A 151 -1.79 9.47 -10.96
N TYR A 152 -2.74 9.96 -10.15
CA TYR A 152 -3.50 11.16 -10.49
C TYR A 152 -3.89 11.93 -9.23
N ARG A 153 -4.21 13.22 -9.39
CA ARG A 153 -4.83 14.03 -8.36
C ARG A 153 -6.34 13.98 -8.56
N ASP A 154 -7.09 13.71 -7.51
CA ASP A 154 -8.56 13.52 -7.56
C ASP A 154 -9.27 14.86 -7.70
N SER A 155 -9.12 15.49 -8.86
CA SER A 155 -9.78 16.73 -9.24
C SER A 155 -10.51 16.55 -10.58
N GLY A 156 -11.83 16.46 -10.55
CA GLY A 156 -12.67 16.38 -11.74
C GLY A 156 -12.46 15.12 -12.58
N GLU A 157 -12.10 15.29 -13.87
CA GLU A 157 -11.99 14.18 -14.84
C GLU A 157 -10.64 13.45 -14.81
N ASN A 158 -9.76 13.73 -13.84
CA ASN A 158 -8.40 13.22 -13.84
C ASN A 158 -8.31 11.69 -13.72
N ALA A 159 -9.24 11.05 -13.01
CA ALA A 159 -9.31 9.59 -12.94
C ALA A 159 -9.51 8.98 -14.33
N MET A 160 -10.48 9.49 -15.09
CA MET A 160 -10.76 9.04 -16.47
C MET A 160 -9.53 9.23 -17.37
N LEU A 161 -8.90 10.41 -17.33
CA LEU A 161 -7.70 10.69 -18.12
C LEU A 161 -6.53 9.78 -17.75
N CYS A 162 -6.36 9.47 -16.45
CA CYS A 162 -5.35 8.53 -16.00
C CYS A 162 -5.59 7.13 -16.56
N TYR A 163 -6.82 6.63 -16.49
CA TYR A 163 -7.18 5.33 -17.09
C TYR A 163 -6.99 5.30 -18.59
N GLN A 164 -7.34 6.37 -19.32
CA GLN A 164 -7.09 6.46 -20.76
C GLN A 164 -5.60 6.34 -21.08
N ARG A 165 -4.74 7.05 -20.34
CA ARG A 165 -3.26 6.91 -20.46
C ARG A 165 -2.79 5.49 -20.20
N ILE A 166 -3.33 4.81 -19.19
CA ILE A 166 -3.02 3.40 -18.91
C ILE A 166 -3.42 2.52 -20.11
N PHE A 167 -4.62 2.69 -20.67
CA PHE A 167 -5.08 1.91 -21.84
C PHE A 167 -4.20 2.14 -23.06
N GLU A 168 -3.83 3.38 -23.35
CA GLU A 168 -2.92 3.71 -24.44
C GLU A 168 -1.56 3.05 -24.24
N TYR A 169 -1.01 3.14 -23.02
CA TYR A 169 0.27 2.55 -22.68
C TYR A 169 0.27 1.02 -22.87
N VAL A 170 -0.70 0.32 -22.29
CA VAL A 170 -0.76 -1.15 -22.39
C VAL A 170 -0.97 -1.62 -23.81
N LYS A 171 -1.78 -0.88 -24.61
CA LYS A 171 -1.97 -1.15 -26.04
C LYS A 171 -0.69 -0.98 -26.84
N ALA A 172 0.04 0.11 -26.61
CA ALA A 172 1.31 0.41 -27.30
C ALA A 172 2.40 -0.64 -27.00
N HIS A 173 2.36 -1.26 -25.81
CA HIS A 173 3.37 -2.24 -25.37
C HIS A 173 2.92 -3.71 -25.53
N GLY A 174 1.79 -3.97 -26.19
CA GLY A 174 1.27 -5.34 -26.37
C GLY A 174 0.94 -6.04 -25.05
N LEU A 175 0.43 -5.27 -24.09
CA LEU A 175 0.02 -5.74 -22.77
C LEU A 175 -1.51 -5.80 -22.68
N THR A 176 -2.03 -6.57 -21.74
CA THR A 176 -3.47 -6.63 -21.39
C THR A 176 -3.64 -6.49 -19.90
N LEU A 177 -4.64 -5.70 -19.50
CA LEU A 177 -5.06 -5.58 -18.10
C LEU A 177 -5.86 -6.82 -17.69
N SER A 178 -5.84 -7.18 -16.40
CA SER A 178 -6.61 -8.30 -15.87
C SER A 178 -7.02 -8.09 -14.41
N GLY A 179 -8.15 -8.68 -14.01
CA GLY A 179 -8.63 -8.68 -12.63
C GLY A 179 -9.20 -7.32 -12.21
N PHE A 180 -8.58 -6.70 -11.23
CA PHE A 180 -9.05 -5.44 -10.65
C PHE A 180 -7.99 -4.34 -10.76
N SER A 181 -8.46 -3.10 -10.90
CA SER A 181 -7.71 -1.91 -10.54
C SER A 181 -7.79 -1.73 -9.02
N TYR A 182 -6.66 -1.50 -8.39
CA TYR A 182 -6.54 -1.20 -6.97
C TYR A 182 -6.14 0.27 -6.83
N GLU A 183 -7.02 1.05 -6.21
CA GLU A 183 -6.79 2.48 -5.99
C GLU A 183 -6.56 2.76 -4.52
N VAL A 184 -5.51 3.52 -4.21
CA VAL A 184 -5.13 3.91 -2.85
C VAL A 184 -4.86 5.40 -2.81
N ILE A 185 -5.42 6.10 -1.82
CA ILE A 185 -5.09 7.50 -1.54
C ILE A 185 -3.80 7.53 -0.73
N LEU A 186 -2.78 8.20 -1.27
CA LEU A 186 -1.44 8.22 -0.68
C LEU A 186 -1.24 9.30 0.38
N ASN A 187 -2.00 10.38 0.31
CA ASN A 187 -1.83 11.59 1.13
C ASN A 187 -3.02 11.90 2.03
N GLU A 188 -3.87 10.94 2.33
CA GLU A 188 -5.10 11.13 3.10
C GLU A 188 -4.90 11.87 4.42
N ASN A 189 -3.79 11.59 5.13
CA ASN A 189 -3.50 12.19 6.42
C ASN A 189 -3.01 13.65 6.35
N VAL A 190 -2.79 14.19 5.14
CA VAL A 190 -2.21 15.52 4.91
C VAL A 190 -2.94 16.33 3.84
N MET A 191 -4.09 15.87 3.38
CA MET A 191 -4.94 16.63 2.46
C MET A 191 -5.99 17.43 3.23
N ASP A 192 -6.22 18.68 2.79
CA ASP A 192 -7.27 19.53 3.34
C ASP A 192 -8.61 19.35 2.61
N ARG A 193 -8.57 18.95 1.35
CA ARG A 193 -9.73 18.81 0.48
C ARG A 193 -9.66 17.48 -0.29
N ALA A 194 -10.82 16.90 -0.57
CA ALA A 194 -10.90 15.66 -1.36
C ALA A 194 -10.23 15.81 -2.73
N GLU A 195 -10.36 16.97 -3.38
CA GLU A 195 -9.74 17.30 -4.68
C GLU A 195 -8.20 17.31 -4.66
N ASP A 196 -7.59 17.36 -3.47
CA ASP A 196 -6.15 17.29 -3.28
C ASP A 196 -5.64 15.86 -3.10
N ALA A 197 -6.54 14.87 -3.07
CA ALA A 197 -6.18 13.48 -2.92
C ALA A 197 -5.25 13.03 -4.06
N LEU A 198 -4.13 12.44 -3.69
CA LEU A 198 -3.20 11.82 -4.60
C LEU A 198 -3.48 10.32 -4.63
N VAL A 199 -4.02 9.86 -5.74
CA VAL A 199 -4.45 8.48 -5.92
C VAL A 199 -3.42 7.71 -6.73
N GLN A 200 -3.05 6.54 -6.21
CA GLN A 200 -2.27 5.53 -6.92
C GLN A 200 -3.20 4.47 -7.49
N ILE A 201 -3.04 4.17 -8.76
CA ILE A 201 -3.69 3.07 -9.47
C ILE A 201 -2.68 1.96 -9.69
N GLU A 202 -3.06 0.71 -9.42
CA GLU A 202 -2.28 -0.47 -9.74
C GLU A 202 -3.19 -1.53 -10.38
N ILE A 203 -2.82 -2.00 -11.58
CA ILE A 203 -3.60 -3.01 -12.31
C ILE A 203 -2.68 -4.14 -12.76
N PRO A 204 -3.03 -5.41 -12.49
CA PRO A 204 -2.29 -6.55 -13.02
C PRO A 204 -2.27 -6.57 -14.54
N ILE A 205 -1.11 -6.83 -15.12
CA ILE A 205 -0.94 -6.93 -16.58
C ILE A 205 -0.40 -8.29 -17.00
N LYS A 206 -0.69 -8.67 -18.25
CA LYS A 206 -0.15 -9.87 -18.90
C LYS A 206 0.35 -9.49 -20.30
N ARG A 207 1.37 -10.19 -20.80
CA ARG A 207 1.75 -10.06 -22.22
C ARG A 207 0.66 -10.65 -23.09
N THR A 208 0.29 -9.95 -24.14
CA THR A 208 -0.65 -10.45 -25.15
C THR A 208 -0.01 -11.63 -25.87
N LYS A 209 -0.72 -12.76 -26.02
CA LYS A 209 -0.18 -14.00 -26.60
C LYS A 209 0.32 -13.84 -28.05
N GLU A 210 -0.12 -12.81 -28.77
CA GLU A 210 0.29 -12.55 -30.16
C GLU A 210 1.73 -12.01 -30.29
N ALA A 211 2.26 -11.32 -29.30
CA ALA A 211 3.64 -10.80 -29.35
C ALA A 211 4.70 -11.92 -29.23
N GLY A 212 4.36 -13.03 -28.57
CA GLY A 212 5.27 -14.18 -28.41
C GLY A 212 5.43 -15.04 -29.66
N SER A 213 4.53 -14.92 -30.65
CA SER A 213 4.61 -15.73 -31.89
C SER A 213 5.43 -15.06 -33.00
N ARG A 214 5.60 -13.73 -32.97
CA ARG A 214 6.43 -13.00 -33.94
C ARG A 214 7.92 -13.14 -33.64
N LEU A 215 8.34 -13.06 -32.41
CA LEU A 215 9.74 -13.24 -32.02
C LEU A 215 10.26 -14.66 -32.27
N ARG A 216 9.41 -15.71 -32.12
CA ARG A 216 9.79 -17.10 -32.45
C ARG A 216 9.86 -17.38 -33.96
N LYS A 217 9.24 -16.53 -34.82
CA LYS A 217 9.34 -16.69 -36.27
C LYS A 217 10.56 -15.97 -36.86
N GLU A 218 11.07 -14.95 -36.21
CA GLU A 218 12.29 -14.27 -36.63
C GLU A 218 13.55 -15.08 -36.27
N GLU A 219 13.58 -15.76 -35.12
CA GLU A 219 14.70 -16.62 -34.72
C GLU A 219 14.82 -17.94 -35.53
N THR A 220 13.75 -18.38 -36.19
CA THR A 220 13.79 -19.62 -37.00
C THR A 220 14.12 -19.38 -38.47
N ASN A 221 14.11 -18.14 -38.97
CA ASN A 221 14.46 -17.83 -40.35
C ASN A 221 15.93 -17.53 -40.61
N ASP A 222 16.74 -17.35 -39.56
CA ASP A 222 18.15 -16.99 -39.71
C ASP A 222 19.10 -18.20 -39.71
N CYS A 223 18.56 -19.45 -39.75
CA CYS A 223 19.35 -20.65 -39.66
C CYS A 223 19.32 -21.55 -40.93
N THR A 224 18.82 -21.05 -42.07
CA THR A 224 18.67 -21.88 -43.28
C THR A 224 19.28 -21.28 -44.56
N ASP A 225 20.29 -20.42 -44.43
CA ASP A 225 21.02 -19.98 -45.62
C ASP A 225 22.57 -20.04 -45.39
N SER A 226 23.08 -21.24 -45.32
CA SER A 226 24.50 -21.53 -45.48
C SER A 226 24.70 -23.01 -45.84
N ARG A 227 24.49 -23.30 -47.16
CA ARG A 227 25.10 -24.43 -47.83
C ARG A 227 25.25 -24.10 -49.35
#